data_b0d45edcce3930885b766b90de43a7b0
#
_entry.id   b0d45edcce3930885b766b90de43a7b0
#
_cell.length_a   1.000
_cell.length_b   1.000
_cell.length_c   1.000
_cell.angle_alpha   90.00
_cell.angle_beta   90.00
_cell.angle_gamma   90.00
#
_symmetry.space_group_name_H-M   'P 1'
#
loop_
_entity.id
_entity.type
_entity.pdbx_description
1 polymer ?
#
loop_
_entity_poly.entity_id
_entity_poly.type
_entity_poly.pdbx_seq_one_letter_code
_entity_poly.pdbx_strand_id
1 'polypeptide(L)'
;NTIISYNEQTLKNMEKLLMKTKHMKTYSEFYDKLNDNYKNLYNFNEDLKKLPLNTGIRSKIFNIGNILKQLYLLHTNNDIENIIQYSIGFNGYIDVLSTMSDNLKTKKISPCIFSKKLTKFKDLYHPNIELDQAVKNNIILNKNIIITGPNAAGKTTILKSIIINLLL
;
A
#
# COMPACT_ATOMS: atom_id res chain seq x y z
N ASN A 1 -2.22 -23.97 -5.05
CA ASN A 1 -2.21 -23.72 -3.59
C ASN A 1 -1.73 -22.32 -3.23
N THR A 2 -0.69 -21.77 -3.88
CA THR A 2 -0.13 -20.44 -3.56
C THR A 2 -1.15 -19.31 -3.75
N ILE A 3 -1.94 -19.32 -4.84
CA ILE A 3 -2.96 -18.30 -5.12
C ILE A 3 -4.07 -18.34 -4.05
N ILE A 4 -4.55 -19.52 -3.70
CA ILE A 4 -5.58 -19.70 -2.67
C ILE A 4 -5.10 -19.16 -1.32
N SER A 5 -3.88 -19.52 -0.91
CA SER A 5 -3.29 -19.05 0.33
C SER A 5 -3.10 -17.51 0.34
N TYR A 6 -2.68 -16.92 -0.78
CA TYR A 6 -2.59 -15.47 -0.95
C TYR A 6 -3.96 -14.79 -0.81
N ASN A 7 -4.99 -15.32 -1.48
CA ASN A 7 -6.35 -14.79 -1.40
C ASN A 7 -6.90 -14.88 0.03
N GLU A 8 -6.69 -15.99 0.73
CA GLU A 8 -7.12 -16.17 2.12
C GLU A 8 -6.47 -15.15 3.06
N GLN A 9 -5.18 -14.88 2.88
CA GLN A 9 -4.51 -13.85 3.66
C GLN A 9 -5.05 -12.45 3.34
N THR A 10 -5.31 -12.15 2.07
CA THR A 10 -5.91 -10.90 1.62
C THR A 10 -7.31 -10.71 2.21
N LEU A 11 -8.17 -11.73 2.12
CA LEU A 11 -9.51 -11.73 2.71
C LEU A 11 -9.49 -11.46 4.21
N LYS A 12 -8.57 -12.09 4.94
CA LYS A 12 -8.39 -11.87 6.38
C LYS A 12 -7.99 -10.41 6.69
N ASN A 13 -7.16 -9.80 5.86
CA ASN A 13 -6.76 -8.41 6.02
C ASN A 13 -7.93 -7.44 5.70
N MET A 14 -8.70 -7.73 4.62
CA MET A 14 -9.89 -6.97 4.27
C MET A 14 -10.94 -7.03 5.38
N GLU A 15 -11.23 -8.21 5.92
CA GLU A 15 -12.18 -8.42 7.01
C GLU A 15 -11.82 -7.60 8.24
N LYS A 16 -10.56 -7.61 8.67
CA LYS A 16 -10.09 -6.80 9.79
C LYS A 16 -10.32 -5.30 9.57
N LEU A 17 -10.12 -4.82 8.33
CA LEU A 17 -10.30 -3.42 8.00
C LEU A 17 -11.79 -3.06 7.92
N LEU A 18 -12.62 -3.93 7.36
CA LEU A 18 -14.08 -3.78 7.35
C LEU A 18 -14.64 -3.67 8.77
N MET A 19 -14.20 -4.52 9.70
CA MET A 19 -14.63 -4.45 11.10
C MET A 19 -14.28 -3.10 11.74
N LYS A 20 -13.11 -2.54 11.43
CA LYS A 20 -12.66 -1.26 11.99
C LYS A 20 -13.38 -0.06 11.37
N THR A 21 -13.70 -0.11 10.07
CA THR A 21 -14.27 1.03 9.33
C THR A 21 -15.79 1.07 9.34
N LYS A 22 -16.47 -0.02 9.71
CA LYS A 22 -17.93 -0.19 9.68
C LYS A 22 -18.73 0.97 10.26
N HIS A 23 -18.24 1.59 11.32
CA HIS A 23 -18.95 2.66 12.05
C HIS A 23 -18.38 4.06 11.77
N MET A 24 -17.41 4.17 10.86
CA MET A 24 -16.74 5.44 10.54
C MET A 24 -17.43 6.11 9.35
N LYS A 25 -18.31 7.08 9.61
CA LYS A 25 -19.05 7.81 8.55
C LYS A 25 -18.15 8.41 7.48
N THR A 26 -16.96 8.89 7.86
CA THR A 26 -15.97 9.48 6.93
C THR A 26 -15.45 8.48 5.90
N TYR A 27 -15.52 7.17 6.21
CA TYR A 27 -15.01 6.10 5.36
C TYR A 27 -16.13 5.23 4.76
N SER A 28 -17.38 5.70 4.70
CA SER A 28 -18.51 4.90 4.19
C SER A 28 -18.31 4.43 2.76
N GLU A 29 -17.91 5.31 1.85
CA GLU A 29 -17.63 4.97 0.45
C GLU A 29 -16.50 3.94 0.31
N PHE A 30 -15.43 4.13 1.10
CA PHE A 30 -14.33 3.17 1.15
C PHE A 30 -14.80 1.81 1.70
N TYR A 31 -15.61 1.81 2.76
CA TYR A 31 -16.17 0.60 3.34
C TYR A 31 -17.01 -0.18 2.31
N ASP A 32 -17.92 0.50 1.61
CA ASP A 32 -18.80 -0.13 0.62
C ASP A 32 -17.97 -0.76 -0.51
N LYS A 33 -17.02 -0.01 -1.07
CA LYS A 33 -16.12 -0.51 -2.11
C LYS A 33 -15.26 -1.70 -1.65
N LEU A 34 -14.73 -1.64 -0.43
CA LEU A 34 -13.95 -2.73 0.15
C LEU A 34 -14.81 -3.97 0.38
N ASN A 35 -16.05 -3.80 0.87
CA ASN A 35 -16.98 -4.90 1.12
C ASN A 35 -17.39 -5.62 -0.17
N ASP A 36 -17.63 -4.87 -1.24
CA ASP A 36 -17.97 -5.47 -2.54
C ASP A 36 -16.79 -6.25 -3.13
N ASN A 37 -15.58 -5.69 -3.06
CA ASN A 37 -14.38 -6.40 -3.51
C ASN A 37 -14.05 -7.61 -2.62
N TYR A 38 -14.32 -7.54 -1.31
CA TYR A 38 -14.21 -8.69 -0.42
C TYR A 38 -15.12 -9.84 -0.86
N LYS A 39 -16.40 -9.56 -1.15
CA LYS A 39 -17.35 -10.58 -1.62
C LYS A 39 -16.91 -11.20 -2.94
N ASN A 40 -16.46 -10.37 -3.88
CA ASN A 40 -16.00 -10.82 -5.19
C ASN A 40 -14.76 -11.73 -5.06
N LEU A 41 -13.78 -11.31 -4.26
CA LEU A 41 -12.57 -12.12 -4.00
C LEU A 41 -12.90 -13.42 -3.26
N TYR A 42 -13.84 -13.37 -2.30
CA TYR A 42 -14.30 -14.55 -1.57
C TYR A 42 -14.93 -15.59 -2.53
N ASN A 43 -15.87 -15.17 -3.38
CA ASN A 43 -16.52 -16.03 -4.36
C ASN A 43 -15.49 -16.62 -5.34
N PHE A 44 -14.59 -15.79 -5.85
CA PHE A 44 -13.52 -16.26 -6.72
C PHE A 44 -12.61 -17.30 -6.04
N ASN A 45 -12.25 -17.07 -4.78
CA ASN A 45 -11.42 -18.01 -4.02
C ASN A 45 -12.15 -19.34 -3.75
N GLU A 46 -13.44 -19.32 -3.44
CA GLU A 46 -14.26 -20.53 -3.28
C GLU A 46 -14.36 -21.33 -4.59
N ASP A 47 -14.47 -20.66 -5.73
CA ASP A 47 -14.47 -21.33 -7.03
C ASP A 47 -13.11 -21.98 -7.35
N LEU A 48 -12.00 -21.30 -6.98
CA LEU A 48 -10.67 -21.90 -7.09
C LEU A 48 -10.49 -23.14 -6.20
N LYS A 49 -11.06 -23.17 -4.99
CA LYS A 49 -10.99 -24.32 -4.07
C LYS A 49 -11.73 -25.54 -4.59
N LYS A 50 -12.77 -25.35 -5.42
CA LYS A 50 -13.50 -26.45 -6.04
C LYS A 50 -12.68 -27.18 -7.13
N LEU A 51 -11.56 -26.57 -7.57
CA LEU A 51 -10.69 -27.21 -8.56
C LEU A 51 -9.95 -28.40 -7.93
N PRO A 52 -9.94 -29.56 -8.57
CA PRO A 52 -9.31 -30.78 -8.06
C PRO A 52 -7.79 -30.73 -8.22
N LEU A 53 -7.12 -29.79 -7.55
CA LEU A 53 -5.67 -29.55 -7.66
C LEU A 53 -4.82 -30.62 -6.96
N ASN A 54 -5.39 -31.34 -5.99
CA ASN A 54 -4.67 -32.30 -5.15
C ASN A 54 -5.04 -33.77 -5.42
N THR A 55 -5.65 -34.09 -6.55
CA THR A 55 -6.10 -35.41 -6.89
C THR A 55 -5.05 -36.18 -7.72
N GLY A 56 -5.07 -37.53 -7.66
CA GLY A 56 -4.14 -38.39 -8.38
C GLY A 56 -4.14 -38.15 -9.91
N ILE A 57 -3.14 -38.69 -10.60
CA ILE A 57 -2.90 -38.50 -12.04
C ILE A 57 -4.15 -38.73 -12.91
N ARG A 58 -4.94 -39.79 -12.61
CA ARG A 58 -6.17 -40.12 -13.35
C ARG A 58 -7.23 -38.99 -13.24
N SER A 59 -7.48 -38.46 -12.06
CA SER A 59 -8.45 -37.38 -11.86
C SER A 59 -7.98 -36.06 -12.44
N LYS A 60 -6.66 -35.80 -12.52
CA LYS A 60 -6.10 -34.64 -13.24
C LYS A 60 -6.42 -34.72 -14.73
N ILE A 61 -6.34 -35.88 -15.36
CA ILE A 61 -6.67 -36.05 -16.79
C ILE A 61 -8.16 -35.78 -17.03
N PHE A 62 -9.05 -36.29 -16.18
CA PHE A 62 -10.50 -36.06 -16.31
C PHE A 62 -10.91 -34.62 -16.01
N ASN A 63 -10.12 -33.88 -15.24
CA ASN A 63 -10.39 -32.49 -14.88
C ASN A 63 -9.60 -31.46 -15.69
N ILE A 64 -8.81 -31.89 -16.68
CA ILE A 64 -7.99 -30.99 -17.49
C ILE A 64 -8.85 -29.93 -18.19
N GLY A 65 -10.07 -30.29 -18.63
CA GLY A 65 -11.02 -29.35 -19.23
C GLY A 65 -11.47 -28.25 -18.25
N ASN A 66 -11.69 -28.57 -16.98
CA ASN A 66 -12.04 -27.59 -15.97
C ASN A 66 -10.86 -26.67 -15.64
N ILE A 67 -9.66 -27.21 -15.60
CA ILE A 67 -8.44 -26.40 -15.38
C ILE A 67 -8.22 -25.44 -16.55
N LEU A 68 -8.34 -25.94 -17.78
CA LEU A 68 -8.20 -25.11 -18.99
C LEU A 68 -9.29 -24.03 -19.07
N LYS A 69 -10.54 -24.39 -18.73
CA LYS A 69 -11.63 -23.41 -18.63
C LYS A 69 -11.30 -22.28 -17.64
N GLN A 70 -10.78 -22.61 -16.46
CA GLN A 70 -10.43 -21.60 -15.48
C GLN A 70 -9.25 -20.73 -15.93
N LEU A 71 -8.24 -21.34 -16.54
CA LEU A 71 -7.13 -20.59 -17.15
C LEU A 71 -7.61 -19.65 -18.26
N TYR A 72 -8.52 -20.12 -19.11
CA TYR A 72 -9.14 -19.28 -20.15
C TYR A 72 -9.92 -18.11 -19.54
N LEU A 73 -10.74 -18.36 -18.51
CA LEU A 73 -11.50 -17.32 -17.82
C LEU A 73 -10.58 -16.30 -17.13
N LEU A 74 -9.46 -16.74 -16.55
CA LEU A 74 -8.46 -15.84 -15.96
C LEU A 74 -7.86 -14.86 -16.99
N HIS A 75 -7.78 -15.26 -18.27
CA HIS A 75 -7.23 -14.42 -19.34
C HIS A 75 -8.26 -13.62 -20.13
N THR A 76 -9.53 -14.01 -20.08
CA THR A 76 -10.57 -13.39 -20.93
C THR A 76 -11.67 -12.70 -20.15
N ASN A 77 -11.77 -12.94 -18.84
CA ASN A 77 -12.78 -12.34 -18.00
C ASN A 77 -12.22 -11.11 -17.27
N ASN A 78 -12.62 -9.93 -17.72
CA ASN A 78 -12.24 -8.66 -17.12
C ASN A 78 -12.63 -8.54 -15.64
N ASP A 79 -13.71 -9.21 -15.20
CA ASP A 79 -14.12 -9.17 -13.79
C ASP A 79 -13.12 -9.88 -12.90
N ILE A 80 -12.58 -11.03 -13.35
CA ILE A 80 -11.55 -11.76 -12.61
C ILE A 80 -10.24 -10.95 -12.58
N GLU A 81 -9.87 -10.34 -13.70
CA GLU A 81 -8.72 -9.45 -13.76
C GLU A 81 -8.86 -8.29 -12.76
N ASN A 82 -10.01 -7.63 -12.72
CA ASN A 82 -10.30 -6.55 -11.78
C ASN A 82 -10.21 -7.00 -10.32
N ILE A 83 -10.71 -8.20 -9.98
CA ILE A 83 -10.62 -8.78 -8.64
C ILE A 83 -9.17 -8.99 -8.24
N ILE A 84 -8.35 -9.54 -9.13
CA ILE A 84 -6.92 -9.79 -8.87
C ILE A 84 -6.16 -8.47 -8.73
N GLN A 85 -6.36 -7.53 -9.67
CA GLN A 85 -5.72 -6.21 -9.61
C GLN A 85 -6.07 -5.46 -8.32
N TYR A 86 -7.35 -5.50 -7.92
CA TYR A 86 -7.76 -4.89 -6.66
C TYR A 86 -7.09 -5.55 -5.46
N SER A 87 -6.99 -6.89 -5.42
CA SER A 87 -6.37 -7.60 -4.30
C SER A 87 -4.88 -7.29 -4.17
N ILE A 88 -4.16 -7.19 -5.29
CA ILE A 88 -2.74 -6.79 -5.32
C ILE A 88 -2.59 -5.34 -4.85
N GLY A 89 -3.40 -4.41 -5.39
CA GLY A 89 -3.39 -3.01 -5.01
C GLY A 89 -3.74 -2.81 -3.53
N PHE A 90 -4.72 -3.56 -3.01
CA PHE A 90 -5.09 -3.55 -1.60
C PHE A 90 -3.93 -3.97 -0.69
N ASN A 91 -3.25 -5.08 -0.99
CA ASN A 91 -2.11 -5.51 -0.20
C ASN A 91 -0.96 -4.51 -0.26
N GLY A 92 -0.65 -3.95 -1.44
CA GLY A 92 0.33 -2.88 -1.57
C GLY A 92 -0.02 -1.65 -0.72
N TYR A 93 -1.30 -1.26 -0.70
CA TYR A 93 -1.79 -0.18 0.15
C TYR A 93 -1.60 -0.48 1.65
N ILE A 94 -1.92 -1.69 2.10
CA ILE A 94 -1.72 -2.11 3.49
C ILE A 94 -0.23 -2.11 3.86
N ASP A 95 0.65 -2.55 2.98
CA ASP A 95 2.10 -2.55 3.21
C ASP A 95 2.64 -1.12 3.35
N VAL A 96 2.19 -0.19 2.51
CA VAL A 96 2.54 1.24 2.62
C VAL A 96 2.06 1.82 3.94
N LEU A 97 0.80 1.59 4.32
CA LEU A 97 0.25 2.09 5.60
C LEU A 97 0.99 1.49 6.81
N SER A 98 1.35 0.21 6.76
CA SER A 98 2.12 -0.45 7.82
C SER A 98 3.51 0.20 7.96
N THR A 99 4.21 0.37 6.84
CA THR A 99 5.52 1.01 6.80
C THR A 99 5.46 2.46 7.31
N MET A 100 4.45 3.23 6.89
CA MET A 100 4.24 4.59 7.41
C MET A 100 3.98 4.60 8.91
N SER A 101 3.14 3.68 9.41
CA SER A 101 2.86 3.55 10.84
C SER A 101 4.13 3.26 11.64
N ASP A 102 4.98 2.36 11.14
CA ASP A 102 6.23 2.01 11.81
C ASP A 102 7.26 3.14 11.76
N ASN A 103 7.33 3.86 10.64
CA ASN A 103 8.16 5.05 10.52
C ASN A 103 7.70 6.19 11.46
N LEU A 104 6.38 6.36 11.67
CA LEU A 104 5.85 7.29 12.67
C LEU A 104 6.20 6.87 14.09
N LYS A 105 6.03 5.59 14.45
CA LYS A 105 6.37 5.06 15.79
C LYS A 105 7.87 5.19 16.10
N THR A 106 8.72 4.91 15.11
CA THR A 106 10.17 5.03 15.24
C THR A 106 10.70 6.45 15.11
N LYS A 107 9.80 7.44 14.89
CA LYS A 107 10.12 8.85 14.66
C LYS A 107 11.04 9.10 13.45
N LYS A 108 11.08 8.18 12.50
CA LYS A 108 11.75 8.40 11.21
C LYS A 108 11.03 9.44 10.36
N ILE A 109 9.71 9.51 10.48
CA ILE A 109 8.87 10.56 9.91
C ILE A 109 8.00 11.17 11.01
N SER A 110 7.55 12.40 10.79
CA SER A 110 6.65 13.12 11.70
C SER A 110 5.38 13.53 10.97
N PRO A 111 4.22 13.54 11.64
CA PRO A 111 2.99 14.01 11.02
C PRO A 111 3.11 15.45 10.55
N CYS A 112 2.58 15.75 9.38
CA CYS A 112 2.46 17.11 8.88
C CYS A 112 1.32 17.84 9.61
N ILE A 113 1.58 19.08 10.04
CA ILE A 113 0.56 19.98 10.58
C ILE A 113 0.29 21.05 9.53
N PHE A 114 -0.88 21.00 8.91
CA PHE A 114 -1.27 21.97 7.90
C PHE A 114 -1.53 23.34 8.52
N SER A 115 -0.90 24.38 7.97
CA SER A 115 -1.04 25.77 8.38
C SER A 115 -1.33 26.65 7.17
N LYS A 116 -2.23 27.63 7.34
CA LYS A 116 -2.53 28.62 6.29
C LYS A 116 -1.50 29.74 6.18
N LYS A 117 -0.62 29.89 7.18
CA LYS A 117 0.23 31.07 7.32
C LYS A 117 1.64 30.91 6.74
N LEU A 118 2.27 29.77 6.97
CA LEU A 118 3.65 29.51 6.55
C LEU A 118 3.98 28.03 6.58
N THR A 119 4.98 27.65 5.80
CA THR A 119 5.57 26.30 5.85
C THR A 119 6.79 26.34 6.76
N LYS A 120 6.79 25.53 7.81
CA LYS A 120 7.88 25.42 8.78
C LYS A 120 8.33 23.98 8.93
N PHE A 121 9.62 23.76 8.79
CA PHE A 121 10.25 22.46 9.10
C PHE A 121 11.00 22.59 10.42
N LYS A 122 10.81 21.61 11.28
CA LYS A 122 11.57 21.42 12.52
C LYS A 122 12.34 20.13 12.43
N ASP A 123 13.64 20.21 12.73
CA ASP A 123 14.56 19.06 12.69
C ASP A 123 14.57 18.34 11.30
N LEU A 124 14.47 19.12 10.22
CA LEU A 124 14.50 18.62 8.85
C LEU A 124 15.84 17.93 8.55
N TYR A 125 15.78 16.74 8.02
CA TYR A 125 16.92 16.00 7.50
C TYR A 125 16.56 15.24 6.23
N HIS A 126 17.55 14.71 5.52
CA HIS A 126 17.31 13.92 4.32
C HIS A 126 16.94 12.48 4.73
N PRO A 127 15.77 11.93 4.32
CA PRO A 127 15.27 10.65 4.82
C PRO A 127 16.15 9.42 4.50
N ASN A 128 17.04 9.53 3.50
CA ASN A 128 17.99 8.46 3.17
C ASN A 128 19.28 8.51 4.03
N ILE A 129 19.41 9.48 4.94
CA ILE A 129 20.56 9.57 5.85
C ILE A 129 20.13 8.97 7.19
N GLU A 130 20.94 8.07 7.74
CA GLU A 130 20.67 7.49 9.05
C GLU A 130 20.59 8.60 10.12
N LEU A 131 19.69 8.42 11.10
CA LEU A 131 19.36 9.46 12.09
C LEU A 131 20.55 9.92 12.96
N ASP A 132 21.49 9.03 13.19
CA ASP A 132 22.73 9.29 13.95
C ASP A 132 23.74 10.12 13.16
N GLN A 133 23.69 10.07 11.83
CA GLN A 133 24.56 10.81 10.92
C GLN A 133 23.87 12.05 10.35
N ALA A 134 22.57 12.22 10.58
CA ALA A 134 21.77 13.28 9.98
C ALA A 134 21.98 14.63 10.67
N VAL A 135 22.40 15.64 9.91
CA VAL A 135 22.38 17.04 10.37
C VAL A 135 20.96 17.58 10.23
N LYS A 136 20.34 17.88 11.37
CA LYS A 136 18.99 18.41 11.45
C LYS A 136 18.97 19.92 11.27
N ASN A 137 18.00 20.42 10.49
CA ASN A 137 17.86 21.83 10.17
C ASN A 137 16.47 22.35 10.48
N ASN A 138 16.35 23.60 10.93
CA ASN A 138 15.09 24.31 11.12
C ASN A 138 14.93 25.33 10.00
N ILE A 139 13.86 25.23 9.21
CA ILE A 139 13.65 26.09 8.03
C ILE A 139 12.22 26.63 8.05
N ILE A 140 12.08 27.90 7.72
CA ILE A 140 10.78 28.57 7.56
C ILE A 140 10.70 29.13 6.14
N LEU A 141 9.76 28.64 5.36
CA LEU A 141 9.50 29.08 3.98
C LEU A 141 8.42 30.15 3.98
N ASN A 142 8.77 31.39 4.32
CA ASN A 142 7.86 32.56 4.32
C ASN A 142 8.20 33.59 3.26
N LYS A 143 9.32 33.44 2.58
CA LYS A 143 9.86 34.32 1.53
C LYS A 143 10.87 33.56 0.66
N ASN A 144 11.38 34.22 -0.39
CA ASN A 144 12.47 33.66 -1.19
C ASN A 144 13.72 33.45 -0.32
N ILE A 145 14.32 32.26 -0.42
CA ILE A 145 15.51 31.88 0.34
C ILE A 145 16.64 31.57 -0.64
N ILE A 146 17.80 32.13 -0.41
CA ILE A 146 19.02 31.84 -1.14
C ILE A 146 19.95 31.05 -0.23
N ILE A 147 20.35 29.85 -0.70
CA ILE A 147 21.27 28.96 0.02
C ILE A 147 22.64 29.06 -0.62
N THR A 148 23.62 29.59 0.11
CA THR A 148 25.01 29.74 -0.33
C THR A 148 25.95 28.92 0.56
N GLY A 149 27.13 28.63 0.06
CA GLY A 149 28.17 27.91 0.82
C GLY A 149 29.17 27.24 -0.12
N PRO A 150 30.30 26.73 0.43
CA PRO A 150 31.33 26.05 -0.37
C PRO A 150 30.82 24.75 -0.99
N ASN A 151 31.58 24.18 -1.91
CA ASN A 151 31.28 22.86 -2.46
C ASN A 151 31.28 21.80 -1.36
N ALA A 152 30.41 20.80 -1.50
CA ALA A 152 30.20 19.76 -0.50
C ALA A 152 29.64 20.19 0.87
N ALA A 153 29.17 21.44 1.03
CA ALA A 153 28.59 21.95 2.29
C ALA A 153 27.12 21.49 2.53
N GLY A 154 26.59 20.53 1.78
CA GLY A 154 25.24 20.03 2.00
C GLY A 154 24.11 20.87 1.38
N LYS A 155 24.39 21.91 0.55
CA LYS A 155 23.36 22.75 -0.10
C LYS A 155 22.30 21.93 -0.85
N THR A 156 22.75 21.00 -1.68
CA THR A 156 21.83 20.13 -2.45
C THR A 156 21.06 19.16 -1.55
N THR A 157 21.67 18.71 -0.48
CA THR A 157 21.02 17.85 0.52
C THR A 157 19.86 18.55 1.19
N ILE A 158 20.06 19.81 1.63
CA ILE A 158 18.98 20.62 2.23
C ILE A 158 17.85 20.87 1.24
N LEU A 159 18.15 21.23 -0.03
CA LEU A 159 17.13 21.43 -1.05
C LEU A 159 16.33 20.15 -1.31
N LYS A 160 17.00 19.01 -1.46
CA LYS A 160 16.35 17.70 -1.61
C LYS A 160 15.50 17.36 -0.39
N SER A 161 16.00 17.62 0.82
CA SER A 161 15.25 17.39 2.06
C SER A 161 13.95 18.20 2.10
N ILE A 162 13.99 19.47 1.71
CA ILE A 162 12.80 20.33 1.64
C ILE A 162 11.78 19.75 0.64
N ILE A 163 12.22 19.43 -0.58
CA ILE A 163 11.34 18.91 -1.62
C ILE A 163 10.70 17.58 -1.22
N ILE A 164 11.49 16.63 -0.72
CA ILE A 164 10.98 15.33 -0.30
C ILE A 164 9.95 15.48 0.83
N ASN A 165 10.25 16.30 1.84
CA ASN A 165 9.33 16.51 2.97
C ASN A 165 8.11 17.39 2.63
N LEU A 166 8.07 18.04 1.47
CA LEU A 166 6.87 18.72 0.95
C LEU A 166 5.96 17.76 0.16
N LEU A 167 6.53 16.67 -0.37
CA LEU A 167 5.81 15.71 -1.20
C LEU A 167 5.24 14.55 -0.38
N LEU A 168 5.80 14.29 0.81
CA LEU A 168 5.35 13.28 1.77
C LEU A 168 4.27 13.83 2.70
#